data_3b41133c790e28ff1bc34649bd5bbcc5
#
_entry.id   3b41133c790e28ff1bc34649bd5bbcc5
#
_cell.length_a   1.000
_cell.length_b   1.000
_cell.length_c   1.000
_cell.angle_alpha   90.00
_cell.angle_beta   90.00
_cell.angle_gamma   90.00
#
_symmetry.space_group_name_H-M   'P 1'
#
loop_
_entity.id
_entity.type
_entity.pdbx_description
1 polymer ?
#
loop_
_entity_poly.entity_id
_entity_poly.type
_entity_poly.pdbx_seq_one_letter_code
_entity_poly.pdbx_strand_id
1 'polypeptide(L)'
;MPHPATAVQETGGTIAPHLRRLLEFVEPHTGDVCLDVARGRGPMPAALGPHVHHVTAVDATPVAPPPGPARPGRMETVEFGTGPVRITGGARDPDERRDGAGPRPPAGMTREDPRPRPARPAPRVPIKADATALPYRDNTFSLVTARFSLYNLGDPGDVLRELLRVCRPGGRVVVADLVRGNLAGPERDRIERLRDPDHPGTPSIARLTEMITSVGGSIRRLDVFTVERPVEPWLAGARDDGAADRIRAALLDEVDGGPRTGAKPRVIGGELWFTQSWAHVAAEPIP
;
A
#
# COMPACT_ATOMS: atom_id res chain seq x y z
N MET A 1 -3.95 13.74 2.03
CA MET A 1 -4.65 12.82 2.95
C MET A 1 -4.27 11.41 2.55
N PRO A 2 -3.81 10.53 3.44
CA PRO A 2 -3.47 9.15 3.07
C PRO A 2 -4.74 8.39 2.70
N HIS A 3 -4.70 7.64 1.63
CA HIS A 3 -5.79 6.85 1.09
C HIS A 3 -6.18 5.75 2.09
N PRO A 4 -7.44 5.63 2.54
CA PRO A 4 -7.83 4.68 3.59
C PRO A 4 -7.88 3.21 3.16
N ALA A 5 -7.48 2.87 1.92
CA ALA A 5 -7.29 1.47 1.53
C ALA A 5 -6.15 0.75 2.29
N THR A 6 -5.39 1.48 3.12
CA THR A 6 -4.21 0.98 3.85
C THR A 6 -4.46 0.67 5.32
N ALA A 7 -5.61 1.04 5.88
CA ALA A 7 -5.92 0.80 7.28
C ALA A 7 -6.68 -0.52 7.50
N VAL A 8 -6.05 -1.63 7.17
CA VAL A 8 -6.35 -2.88 7.88
C VAL A 8 -5.36 -2.93 9.03
N GLN A 9 -5.80 -2.49 10.21
CA GLN A 9 -5.04 -2.60 11.45
C GLN A 9 -4.65 -4.07 11.67
N GLU A 10 -3.35 -4.31 11.72
CA GLU A 10 -2.78 -5.56 12.22
C GLU A 10 -3.07 -5.63 13.73
N THR A 11 -4.17 -6.26 14.09
CA THR A 11 -4.41 -6.69 15.46
C THR A 11 -3.82 -8.10 15.61
N GLY A 12 -2.67 -8.16 16.27
CA GLY A 12 -2.14 -9.41 16.82
C GLY A 12 -1.66 -10.44 15.79
N GLY A 13 -0.50 -10.25 15.16
CA GLY A 13 0.32 -11.35 14.60
C GLY A 13 -0.24 -12.18 13.42
N THR A 14 -1.49 -11.97 13.02
CA THR A 14 -2.15 -12.74 11.96
C THR A 14 -2.18 -11.92 10.67
N ILE A 15 -1.53 -12.42 9.63
CA ILE A 15 -1.58 -11.82 8.29
C ILE A 15 -3.01 -11.84 7.78
N ALA A 16 -3.52 -10.69 7.28
CA ALA A 16 -4.87 -10.59 6.73
C ALA A 16 -5.10 -11.61 5.59
N PRO A 17 -6.29 -12.24 5.49
CA PRO A 17 -6.53 -13.33 4.54
C PRO A 17 -6.18 -12.99 3.09
N HIS A 18 -6.49 -11.78 2.63
CA HIS A 18 -6.17 -11.31 1.29
C HIS A 18 -4.65 -11.13 1.06
N LEU A 19 -3.90 -10.77 2.09
CA LEU A 19 -2.44 -10.65 2.00
C LEU A 19 -1.79 -12.03 1.99
N ARG A 20 -2.33 -12.99 2.75
CA ARG A 20 -1.91 -14.38 2.70
C ARG A 20 -2.11 -14.97 1.30
N ARG A 21 -3.29 -14.77 0.70
CA ARG A 21 -3.57 -15.20 -0.68
C ARG A 21 -2.59 -14.59 -1.67
N LEU A 22 -2.22 -13.31 -1.50
CA LEU A 22 -1.24 -12.67 -2.35
C LEU A 22 0.16 -13.27 -2.16
N LEU A 23 0.59 -13.56 -0.94
CA LEU A 23 1.87 -14.25 -0.67
C LEU A 23 1.90 -15.64 -1.30
N GLU A 24 0.83 -16.41 -1.19
CA GLU A 24 0.68 -17.72 -1.85
C GLU A 24 0.77 -17.59 -3.39
N PHE A 25 0.18 -16.52 -3.95
CA PHE A 25 0.26 -16.24 -5.38
C PHE A 25 1.66 -15.76 -5.81
N VAL A 26 2.34 -14.95 -4.99
CA VAL A 26 3.68 -14.43 -5.27
C VAL A 26 4.72 -15.55 -5.27
N GLU A 27 4.55 -16.60 -4.44
CA GLU A 27 5.49 -17.70 -4.27
C GLU A 27 6.93 -17.20 -4.03
N PRO A 28 7.18 -16.42 -2.95
CA PRO A 28 8.49 -15.83 -2.72
C PRO A 28 9.55 -16.90 -2.39
N HIS A 29 10.77 -16.73 -2.90
CA HIS A 29 11.90 -17.63 -2.66
C HIS A 29 12.95 -16.95 -1.81
N THR A 30 13.69 -17.73 -1.01
CA THR A 30 14.73 -17.22 -0.11
C THR A 30 15.88 -16.51 -0.83
N GLY A 31 16.07 -16.76 -2.12
CA GLY A 31 17.04 -16.07 -2.97
C GLY A 31 16.51 -14.81 -3.65
N ASP A 32 15.25 -14.45 -3.47
CA ASP A 32 14.66 -13.30 -4.15
C ASP A 32 15.21 -11.99 -3.60
N VAL A 33 15.54 -11.08 -4.53
CA VAL A 33 15.75 -9.66 -4.27
C VAL A 33 14.50 -8.93 -4.76
N CYS A 34 13.71 -8.42 -3.81
CA CYS A 34 12.39 -7.89 -4.07
C CYS A 34 12.35 -6.36 -4.11
N LEU A 35 11.54 -5.81 -5.00
CA LEU A 35 11.07 -4.43 -5.00
C LEU A 35 9.56 -4.41 -4.79
N ASP A 36 9.08 -3.68 -3.79
CA ASP A 36 7.66 -3.37 -3.62
C ASP A 36 7.41 -1.90 -3.94
N VAL A 37 6.57 -1.64 -4.94
CA VAL A 37 6.22 -0.29 -5.38
C VAL A 37 4.77 -0.02 -4.98
N ALA A 38 4.59 0.96 -4.10
CA ALA A 38 3.27 1.27 -3.57
C ALA A 38 3.12 2.78 -3.31
N ARG A 39 1.92 3.20 -2.94
CA ARG A 39 1.66 4.53 -2.40
C ARG A 39 1.63 4.44 -0.87
N GLY A 40 2.65 4.99 -0.21
CA GLY A 40 2.80 4.93 1.23
C GLY A 40 3.38 3.60 1.75
N ARG A 41 3.20 3.35 3.06
CA ARG A 41 3.70 2.16 3.74
C ARG A 41 2.68 1.02 3.61
N GLY A 42 2.85 0.19 2.58
CA GLY A 42 2.05 -1.03 2.42
C GLY A 42 2.52 -2.17 3.35
N PRO A 43 1.68 -3.19 3.60
CA PRO A 43 2.05 -4.35 4.40
C PRO A 43 2.95 -5.36 3.66
N MET A 44 3.11 -5.23 2.32
CA MET A 44 3.85 -6.20 1.50
C MET A 44 5.31 -6.35 1.89
N PRO A 45 6.11 -5.29 2.14
CA PRO A 45 7.50 -5.45 2.53
C PRO A 45 7.68 -6.23 3.83
N ALA A 46 6.80 -6.00 4.81
CA ALA A 46 6.83 -6.73 6.07
C ALA A 46 6.41 -8.20 5.89
N ALA A 47 5.45 -8.47 5.01
CA ALA A 47 4.97 -9.81 4.72
C ALA A 47 5.97 -10.62 3.88
N LEU A 48 6.67 -10.00 2.93
CA LEU A 48 7.69 -10.66 2.10
C LEU A 48 9.00 -10.90 2.85
N GLY A 49 9.40 -9.98 3.73
CA GLY A 49 10.70 -9.99 4.39
C GLY A 49 11.15 -11.34 4.99
N PRO A 50 10.26 -12.11 5.66
CA PRO A 50 10.63 -13.43 6.19
C PRO A 50 10.92 -14.50 5.14
N HIS A 51 10.50 -14.30 3.89
CA HIS A 51 10.50 -15.31 2.83
C HIS A 51 11.55 -15.09 1.73
N VAL A 52 12.22 -13.93 1.72
CA VAL A 52 13.12 -13.52 0.64
C VAL A 52 14.48 -13.07 1.17
N HIS A 53 15.47 -12.95 0.28
CA HIS A 53 16.81 -12.48 0.64
C HIS A 53 16.78 -10.99 1.05
N HIS A 54 16.08 -10.17 0.30
CA HIS A 54 16.01 -8.72 0.53
C HIS A 54 14.74 -8.11 -0.02
N VAL A 55 14.18 -7.12 0.70
CA VAL A 55 13.06 -6.31 0.23
C VAL A 55 13.45 -4.83 0.24
N THR A 56 13.28 -4.20 -0.89
CA THR A 56 13.30 -2.73 -1.04
C THR A 56 11.87 -2.26 -1.25
N ALA A 57 11.48 -1.19 -0.57
CA ALA A 57 10.16 -0.57 -0.73
C ALA A 57 10.30 0.84 -1.34
N VAL A 58 9.46 1.16 -2.30
CA VAL A 58 9.30 2.49 -2.88
C VAL A 58 7.93 3.04 -2.51
N ASP A 59 7.94 4.25 -1.94
CA ASP A 59 6.74 5.07 -1.76
C ASP A 59 6.66 6.07 -2.92
N ALA A 60 5.81 5.76 -3.90
CA ALA A 60 5.57 6.59 -5.06
C ALA A 60 4.43 7.61 -4.84
N THR A 61 4.18 8.01 -3.59
CA THR A 61 3.27 9.12 -3.30
C THR A 61 3.80 10.39 -3.98
N PRO A 62 3.01 11.06 -4.85
CA PRO A 62 3.45 12.29 -5.50
C PRO A 62 3.94 13.29 -4.46
N VAL A 63 5.15 13.80 -4.65
CA VAL A 63 5.64 14.94 -3.88
C VAL A 63 4.86 16.14 -4.38
N ALA A 64 4.12 16.83 -3.49
CA ALA A 64 3.46 18.07 -3.87
C ALA A 64 4.52 18.99 -4.51
N PRO A 65 4.25 19.58 -5.69
CA PRO A 65 5.17 20.53 -6.28
C PRO A 65 5.47 21.62 -5.23
N PRO A 66 6.73 22.11 -5.14
CA PRO A 66 7.04 23.19 -4.24
C PRO A 66 6.07 24.34 -4.51
N PRO A 67 5.54 25.01 -3.47
CA PRO A 67 4.63 26.12 -3.66
C PRO A 67 5.29 27.08 -4.67
N GLY A 68 4.61 27.28 -5.81
CA GLY A 68 5.09 28.20 -6.83
C GLY A 68 5.37 29.56 -6.20
N PRO A 69 6.26 30.40 -6.78
CA PRO A 69 6.60 31.70 -6.21
C PRO A 69 5.29 32.43 -5.87
N ALA A 70 5.16 32.79 -4.60
CA ALA A 70 3.99 33.49 -4.10
C ALA A 70 3.73 34.68 -5.02
N ARG A 71 2.55 34.73 -5.65
CA ARG A 71 2.10 35.92 -6.35
C ARG A 71 2.19 37.05 -5.32
N PRO A 72 2.79 38.22 -5.63
CA PRO A 72 2.85 39.32 -4.72
C PRO A 72 1.42 39.76 -4.38
N GLY A 73 0.90 39.24 -3.31
CA GLY A 73 -0.34 39.66 -2.69
C GLY A 73 -0.06 40.99 -1.98
N ARG A 74 -0.96 41.94 -2.17
CA ARG A 74 -1.05 43.23 -1.55
C ARG A 74 -0.57 43.16 -0.10
N MET A 75 0.45 43.91 0.25
CA MET A 75 0.95 44.08 1.61
C MET A 75 -0.14 44.67 2.49
N GLU A 76 -0.73 43.88 3.36
CA GLU A 76 -1.38 44.38 4.56
C GLU A 76 -0.33 44.47 5.66
N THR A 77 -0.14 45.66 6.14
CA THR A 77 0.83 46.01 7.21
C THR A 77 0.28 45.41 8.52
N VAL A 78 0.93 44.37 9.02
CA VAL A 78 0.68 43.86 10.37
C VAL A 78 1.73 44.43 11.30
N GLU A 79 1.31 45.26 12.26
CA GLU A 79 2.17 45.80 13.33
C GLU A 79 2.60 44.66 14.27
N PHE A 80 3.91 44.46 14.39
CA PHE A 80 4.48 43.58 15.38
C PHE A 80 4.65 44.25 16.74
N GLY A 81 3.91 43.75 17.73
CA GLY A 81 4.12 44.10 19.13
C GLY A 81 5.41 43.49 19.68
N THR A 82 6.30 44.34 20.15
CA THR A 82 7.56 43.98 20.82
C THR A 82 7.30 43.59 22.27
N GLY A 83 7.48 42.31 22.62
CA GLY A 83 7.55 41.83 24.01
C GLY A 83 8.75 40.88 24.20
N PRO A 84 9.53 41.00 25.30
CA PRO A 84 10.76 40.24 25.48
C PRO A 84 10.51 38.80 25.93
N VAL A 85 11.11 37.84 25.22
CA VAL A 85 11.13 36.43 25.61
C VAL A 85 12.27 36.18 26.59
N ARG A 86 11.95 35.73 27.81
CA ARG A 86 12.92 35.24 28.81
C ARG A 86 13.23 33.77 28.52
N ILE A 87 14.50 33.45 28.31
CA ILE A 87 15.03 32.10 28.31
C ILE A 87 15.61 31.82 29.69
N THR A 88 15.02 30.83 30.38
CA THR A 88 15.61 30.28 31.61
C THR A 88 16.24 28.94 31.29
N GLY A 89 17.57 28.87 31.35
CA GLY A 89 18.33 27.63 31.33
C GLY A 89 18.35 26.99 32.70
N GLY A 90 18.13 25.69 32.76
CA GLY A 90 18.31 24.87 33.96
C GLY A 90 19.39 23.83 33.70
N ALA A 91 20.53 24.01 34.35
CA ALA A 91 21.58 23.01 34.45
C ALA A 91 21.17 21.87 35.39
N ARG A 92 21.52 20.64 35.03
CA ARG A 92 21.49 19.52 35.97
C ARG A 92 22.87 18.96 36.17
N ASP A 93 23.16 18.79 37.45
CA ASP A 93 24.37 18.29 38.07
C ASP A 93 24.56 16.78 37.88
N PRO A 94 25.77 16.25 37.75
CA PRO A 94 26.05 14.81 37.71
C PRO A 94 26.67 14.43 39.08
N ASP A 95 26.00 13.63 39.87
CA ASP A 95 26.63 12.65 40.75
C ASP A 95 25.57 11.86 41.60
N GLU A 96 25.44 10.59 41.33
CA GLU A 96 25.05 9.62 42.38
C GLU A 96 25.44 8.20 41.94
N ARG A 97 26.62 7.81 42.44
CA ARG A 97 27.05 6.41 42.50
C ARG A 97 26.25 5.70 43.61
N ARG A 98 25.72 4.53 43.32
CA ARG A 98 25.40 3.54 44.37
C ARG A 98 25.88 2.16 43.95
N ASP A 99 26.83 1.66 44.73
CA ASP A 99 27.30 0.29 44.80
C ASP A 99 26.17 -0.65 45.30
N GLY A 100 26.08 -1.82 44.67
CA GLY A 100 25.18 -2.87 45.08
C GLY A 100 25.64 -4.23 44.57
N ALA A 101 26.59 -4.86 45.28
CA ALA A 101 27.03 -6.23 45.01
C ALA A 101 25.94 -7.23 45.43
N GLY A 102 25.36 -7.95 44.49
CA GLY A 102 24.51 -9.10 44.71
C GLY A 102 25.24 -10.43 44.51
N PRO A 103 24.83 -11.55 45.16
CA PRO A 103 25.61 -12.76 45.29
C PRO A 103 25.74 -13.56 43.97
N ARG A 104 26.92 -14.13 43.77
CA ARG A 104 27.35 -14.97 42.65
C ARG A 104 26.65 -16.34 42.71
N PRO A 105 26.01 -16.84 41.64
CA PRO A 105 25.52 -18.23 41.62
C PRO A 105 26.65 -19.25 41.37
N PRO A 106 26.45 -20.53 41.78
CA PRO A 106 27.49 -21.56 41.76
C PRO A 106 27.82 -22.02 40.33
N ALA A 107 29.10 -22.31 40.12
CA ALA A 107 29.65 -22.88 38.87
C ALA A 107 29.15 -24.32 38.66
N GLY A 108 28.65 -24.63 37.49
CA GLY A 108 28.44 -26.01 37.05
C GLY A 108 27.17 -26.27 36.27
N MET A 109 26.93 -25.52 35.14
CA MET A 109 26.07 -25.98 34.07
C MET A 109 26.57 -25.34 32.79
N THR A 110 27.15 -26.17 31.92
CA THR A 110 27.42 -25.80 30.51
C THR A 110 26.10 -25.50 29.83
N ARG A 111 25.71 -24.22 29.77
CA ARG A 111 24.65 -23.77 28.90
C ARG A 111 25.20 -23.85 27.49
N GLU A 112 24.63 -24.73 26.66
CA GLU A 112 24.74 -24.61 25.21
C GLU A 112 24.31 -23.18 24.84
N ASP A 113 25.25 -22.45 24.27
CA ASP A 113 25.06 -21.09 23.78
C ASP A 113 23.98 -21.11 22.69
N PRO A 114 22.80 -20.52 22.87
CA PRO A 114 21.82 -20.47 21.80
C PRO A 114 22.44 -19.62 20.71
N ARG A 115 22.74 -20.25 19.57
CA ARG A 115 23.22 -19.56 18.37
C ARG A 115 22.40 -18.28 18.20
N PRO A 116 23.05 -17.10 18.05
CA PRO A 116 22.32 -15.84 17.89
C PRO A 116 21.36 -16.00 16.73
N ARG A 117 20.05 -15.88 16.99
CA ARG A 117 19.04 -15.78 15.94
C ARG A 117 19.49 -14.61 15.05
N PRO A 118 19.53 -14.79 13.71
CA PRO A 118 19.85 -13.69 12.82
C PRO A 118 18.93 -12.52 13.18
N ALA A 119 19.53 -11.37 13.44
CA ALA A 119 18.81 -10.14 13.81
C ALA A 119 17.76 -9.89 12.74
N ARG A 120 16.50 -9.82 13.17
CA ARG A 120 15.38 -9.47 12.29
C ARG A 120 15.73 -8.15 11.61
N PRO A 121 15.83 -8.08 10.29
CA PRO A 121 16.20 -6.84 9.62
C PRO A 121 15.19 -5.76 10.02
N ALA A 122 15.70 -4.64 10.50
CA ALA A 122 14.86 -3.50 10.89
C ALA A 122 13.99 -3.10 9.68
N PRO A 123 12.70 -2.73 9.90
CA PRO A 123 11.83 -2.29 8.82
C PRO A 123 12.48 -1.08 8.14
N ARG A 124 12.91 -1.25 6.90
CA ARG A 124 13.53 -0.17 6.13
C ARG A 124 12.46 0.85 5.76
N VAL A 125 12.80 2.13 5.92
CA VAL A 125 11.93 3.23 5.49
C VAL A 125 11.82 3.17 3.96
N PRO A 126 10.61 3.22 3.38
CA PRO A 126 10.44 3.25 1.93
C PRO A 126 11.19 4.44 1.32
N ILE A 127 11.84 4.21 0.18
CA ILE A 127 12.47 5.27 -0.60
C ILE A 127 11.37 6.01 -1.37
N LYS A 128 11.35 7.33 -1.29
CA LYS A 128 10.46 8.14 -2.13
C LYS A 128 11.01 8.21 -3.55
N ALA A 129 10.20 7.79 -4.53
CA ALA A 129 10.57 7.85 -5.93
C ALA A 129 9.32 7.92 -6.83
N ASP A 130 9.52 8.38 -8.06
CA ASP A 130 8.52 8.32 -9.11
C ASP A 130 8.44 6.89 -9.66
N ALA A 131 7.24 6.31 -9.69
CA ALA A 131 7.04 4.95 -10.20
C ALA A 131 7.17 4.87 -11.73
N THR A 132 7.05 6.01 -12.44
CA THR A 132 7.27 6.09 -13.89
C THR A 132 8.75 6.28 -14.26
N ALA A 133 9.64 6.45 -13.25
CA ALA A 133 11.08 6.64 -13.41
C ALA A 133 11.83 6.10 -12.18
N LEU A 134 11.80 4.79 -11.97
CA LEU A 134 12.38 4.15 -10.79
C LEU A 134 13.90 4.31 -10.75
N PRO A 135 14.50 4.69 -9.60
CA PRO A 135 15.93 4.99 -9.47
C PRO A 135 16.79 3.72 -9.37
N TYR A 136 16.49 2.72 -10.17
CA TYR A 136 17.21 1.45 -10.21
C TYR A 136 17.64 1.13 -11.64
N ARG A 137 18.71 0.38 -11.75
CA ARG A 137 19.21 -0.15 -13.03
C ARG A 137 18.27 -1.23 -13.54
N ASP A 138 18.31 -1.45 -14.84
CA ASP A 138 17.63 -2.57 -15.49
C ASP A 138 18.04 -3.89 -14.84
N ASN A 139 17.14 -4.85 -14.82
CA ASN A 139 17.43 -6.22 -14.41
C ASN A 139 17.95 -6.36 -12.96
N THR A 140 17.54 -5.47 -12.05
CA THR A 140 18.04 -5.45 -10.66
C THR A 140 17.34 -6.44 -9.76
N PHE A 141 16.04 -6.66 -9.93
CA PHE A 141 15.21 -7.43 -9.01
C PHE A 141 14.73 -8.74 -9.62
N SER A 142 14.62 -9.79 -8.80
CA SER A 142 14.02 -11.06 -9.21
C SER A 142 12.51 -11.12 -8.99
N LEU A 143 12.02 -10.27 -8.09
CA LEU A 143 10.59 -10.13 -7.80
C LEU A 143 10.26 -8.64 -7.66
N VAL A 144 9.26 -8.19 -8.42
CA VAL A 144 8.74 -6.82 -8.33
C VAL A 144 7.25 -6.90 -8.02
N THR A 145 6.77 -6.19 -7.00
CA THR A 145 5.36 -6.19 -6.63
C THR A 145 4.76 -4.78 -6.68
N ALA A 146 3.53 -4.68 -7.17
CA ALA A 146 2.71 -3.48 -7.09
C ALA A 146 1.29 -3.86 -6.66
N ARG A 147 0.75 -3.22 -5.60
CA ARG A 147 -0.54 -3.57 -5.04
C ARG A 147 -1.46 -2.37 -4.86
N PHE A 148 -2.69 -2.45 -5.42
CA PHE A 148 -3.77 -1.44 -5.33
C PHE A 148 -3.35 -0.02 -5.66
N SER A 149 -2.42 0.13 -6.55
CA SER A 149 -1.79 1.42 -6.77
C SER A 149 -1.53 1.77 -8.22
N LEU A 150 -1.68 0.84 -9.16
CA LEU A 150 -1.25 1.04 -10.54
C LEU A 150 -1.75 2.38 -11.12
N TYR A 151 -3.05 2.69 -10.94
CA TYR A 151 -3.64 3.95 -11.39
C TYR A 151 -3.35 5.16 -10.50
N ASN A 152 -2.77 4.93 -9.32
CA ASN A 152 -2.42 5.99 -8.38
C ASN A 152 -0.93 6.34 -8.41
N LEU A 153 -0.13 5.63 -9.22
CA LEU A 153 1.32 5.78 -9.30
C LEU A 153 1.79 6.64 -10.48
N GLY A 154 0.88 7.04 -11.36
CA GLY A 154 1.17 7.77 -12.60
C GLY A 154 0.44 7.13 -13.78
N ASP A 155 0.95 7.32 -15.00
CA ASP A 155 0.45 6.60 -16.17
C ASP A 155 0.69 5.09 -15.99
N PRO A 156 -0.35 4.25 -16.04
CA PRO A 156 -0.20 2.83 -15.78
C PRO A 156 0.74 2.12 -16.77
N GLY A 157 0.81 2.57 -18.02
CA GLY A 157 1.71 2.01 -19.02
C GLY A 157 3.16 2.31 -18.71
N ASP A 158 3.46 3.54 -18.28
CA ASP A 158 4.82 3.94 -17.89
C ASP A 158 5.25 3.23 -16.60
N VAL A 159 4.35 3.14 -15.62
CA VAL A 159 4.60 2.37 -14.38
C VAL A 159 4.91 0.91 -14.71
N LEU A 160 4.08 0.24 -15.50
CA LEU A 160 4.29 -1.16 -15.87
C LEU A 160 5.60 -1.36 -16.64
N ARG A 161 5.97 -0.43 -17.53
CA ARG A 161 7.24 -0.47 -18.25
C ARG A 161 8.43 -0.40 -17.29
N GLU A 162 8.36 0.47 -16.28
CA GLU A 162 9.40 0.59 -15.27
C GLU A 162 9.49 -0.66 -14.37
N LEU A 163 8.35 -1.22 -13.95
CA LEU A 163 8.33 -2.46 -13.16
C LEU A 163 8.99 -3.62 -13.95
N LEU A 164 8.70 -3.72 -15.26
CA LEU A 164 9.30 -4.73 -16.11
C LEU A 164 10.79 -4.46 -16.37
N ARG A 165 11.19 -3.19 -16.60
CA ARG A 165 12.58 -2.79 -16.82
C ARG A 165 13.50 -3.18 -15.66
N VAL A 166 13.05 -2.90 -14.43
CA VAL A 166 13.87 -3.19 -13.23
C VAL A 166 13.83 -4.67 -12.84
N CYS A 167 12.89 -5.45 -13.38
CA CYS A 167 12.81 -6.90 -13.21
C CYS A 167 13.78 -7.59 -14.15
N ARG A 168 14.61 -8.51 -13.63
CA ARG A 168 15.56 -9.26 -14.46
C ARG A 168 14.87 -10.30 -15.35
N PRO A 169 15.49 -10.73 -16.46
CA PRO A 169 15.04 -11.90 -17.21
C PRO A 169 14.90 -13.12 -16.29
N GLY A 170 13.79 -13.86 -16.44
CA GLY A 170 13.44 -14.96 -15.55
C GLY A 170 12.99 -14.56 -14.15
N GLY A 171 12.93 -13.27 -13.86
CA GLY A 171 12.25 -12.72 -12.70
C GLY A 171 10.75 -12.57 -12.95
N ARG A 172 10.02 -12.11 -11.94
CA ARG A 172 8.56 -11.92 -12.05
C ARG A 172 8.09 -10.58 -11.52
N VAL A 173 7.18 -9.96 -12.24
CA VAL A 173 6.41 -8.78 -11.81
C VAL A 173 5.03 -9.27 -11.40
N VAL A 174 4.61 -8.94 -10.18
CA VAL A 174 3.28 -9.28 -9.67
C VAL A 174 2.49 -8.01 -9.43
N VAL A 175 1.40 -7.86 -10.18
CA VAL A 175 0.41 -6.80 -10.01
C VAL A 175 -0.80 -7.37 -9.30
N ALA A 176 -1.17 -6.78 -8.17
CA ALA A 176 -2.38 -7.12 -7.44
C ALA A 176 -3.27 -5.88 -7.36
N ASP A 177 -4.36 -5.86 -8.11
CA ASP A 177 -5.21 -4.67 -8.19
C ASP A 177 -6.70 -5.00 -8.26
N LEU A 178 -7.52 -3.97 -8.05
CA LEU A 178 -8.95 -4.05 -8.25
C LEU A 178 -9.25 -4.16 -9.75
N VAL A 179 -10.18 -5.03 -10.09
CA VAL A 179 -10.66 -5.16 -11.46
C VAL A 179 -12.18 -5.11 -11.50
N ARG A 180 -12.70 -4.62 -12.60
CA ARG A 180 -14.12 -4.72 -12.88
C ARG A 180 -14.43 -6.14 -13.37
N GLY A 181 -15.37 -6.81 -12.71
CA GLY A 181 -15.87 -8.11 -13.20
C GLY A 181 -16.49 -7.95 -14.60
N ASN A 182 -16.39 -8.98 -15.42
CA ASN A 182 -16.83 -8.94 -16.82
C ASN A 182 -18.33 -8.60 -16.99
N LEU A 183 -19.13 -8.82 -15.95
CA LEU A 183 -20.57 -8.53 -15.93
C LEU A 183 -20.92 -7.22 -15.18
N ALA A 184 -19.94 -6.53 -14.64
CA ALA A 184 -20.18 -5.26 -13.98
C ALA A 184 -20.17 -4.14 -15.03
N GLY A 185 -21.29 -3.43 -15.12
CA GLY A 185 -21.44 -2.26 -15.97
C GLY A 185 -20.67 -1.02 -15.43
N PRO A 186 -20.83 0.13 -16.09
CA PRO A 186 -20.22 1.39 -15.67
C PRO A 186 -20.75 1.92 -14.33
N GLU A 187 -21.82 1.34 -13.80
CA GLU A 187 -22.44 1.73 -12.54
C GLU A 187 -21.46 1.62 -11.37
N ARG A 188 -20.57 0.62 -11.41
CA ARG A 188 -19.55 0.44 -10.37
C ARG A 188 -18.61 1.65 -10.29
N ASP A 189 -18.16 2.15 -11.43
CA ASP A 189 -17.29 3.33 -11.50
C ASP A 189 -18.00 4.60 -11.01
N ARG A 190 -19.33 4.67 -11.15
CA ARG A 190 -20.13 5.77 -10.59
C ARG A 190 -20.01 5.81 -9.06
N ILE A 191 -20.13 4.67 -8.38
CA ILE A 191 -19.99 4.60 -6.92
C ILE A 191 -18.56 4.96 -6.49
N GLU A 192 -17.54 4.48 -7.20
CA GLU A 192 -16.15 4.85 -6.91
C GLU A 192 -15.91 6.36 -7.11
N ARG A 193 -16.48 6.99 -8.15
CA ARG A 193 -16.37 8.44 -8.37
C ARG A 193 -17.21 9.28 -7.40
N LEU A 194 -18.29 8.75 -6.84
CA LEU A 194 -18.98 9.41 -5.73
C LEU A 194 -18.08 9.48 -4.50
N ARG A 195 -17.29 8.43 -4.26
CA ARG A 195 -16.34 8.35 -3.16
C ARG A 195 -15.10 9.20 -3.41
N ASP A 196 -14.54 9.13 -4.61
CA ASP A 196 -13.34 9.82 -5.07
C ASP A 196 -13.58 10.33 -6.50
N PRO A 197 -13.87 11.63 -6.68
CA PRO A 197 -14.15 12.19 -8.00
C PRO A 197 -13.02 12.01 -9.04
N ASP A 198 -11.78 11.90 -8.56
CA ASP A 198 -10.60 11.72 -9.40
C ASP A 198 -10.34 10.25 -9.73
N HIS A 199 -11.23 9.33 -9.30
CA HIS A 199 -11.10 7.91 -9.58
C HIS A 199 -11.13 7.64 -11.09
N PRO A 200 -10.05 7.08 -11.68
CA PRO A 200 -9.90 6.96 -13.13
C PRO A 200 -10.80 5.88 -13.77
N GLY A 201 -11.51 5.13 -12.93
CA GLY A 201 -12.25 3.94 -13.30
C GLY A 201 -11.48 2.65 -13.01
N THR A 202 -12.25 1.60 -12.71
CA THR A 202 -11.69 0.26 -12.45
C THR A 202 -11.47 -0.48 -13.76
N PRO A 203 -10.26 -0.95 -14.09
CA PRO A 203 -10.01 -1.64 -15.35
C PRO A 203 -10.75 -2.97 -15.39
N SER A 204 -11.14 -3.41 -16.60
CA SER A 204 -11.50 -4.81 -16.81
C SER A 204 -10.25 -5.69 -16.74
N ILE A 205 -10.44 -6.99 -16.51
CA ILE A 205 -9.35 -7.99 -16.56
C ILE A 205 -8.63 -7.92 -17.92
N ALA A 206 -9.42 -7.86 -19.02
CA ALA A 206 -8.87 -7.75 -20.37
C ALA A 206 -7.99 -6.49 -20.54
N ARG A 207 -8.44 -5.35 -20.00
CA ARG A 207 -7.65 -4.11 -20.06
C ARG A 207 -6.37 -4.18 -19.24
N LEU A 208 -6.41 -4.76 -18.04
CA LEU A 208 -5.22 -4.95 -17.21
C LEU A 208 -4.20 -5.86 -17.91
N THR A 209 -4.65 -6.99 -18.47
CA THR A 209 -3.76 -7.91 -19.18
C THR A 209 -3.22 -7.30 -20.48
N GLU A 210 -4.02 -6.57 -21.22
CA GLU A 210 -3.60 -5.83 -22.41
C GLU A 210 -2.51 -4.79 -22.08
N MET A 211 -2.69 -4.01 -21.03
CA MET A 211 -1.68 -3.03 -20.59
C MET A 211 -0.34 -3.69 -20.28
N ILE A 212 -0.35 -4.83 -19.55
CA ILE A 212 0.88 -5.57 -19.23
C ILE A 212 1.56 -6.10 -20.50
N THR A 213 0.79 -6.69 -21.41
CA THR A 213 1.36 -7.29 -22.62
C THR A 213 1.83 -6.24 -23.63
N SER A 214 1.16 -5.09 -23.71
CA SER A 214 1.53 -4.00 -24.63
C SER A 214 2.87 -3.35 -24.31
N VAL A 215 3.34 -3.48 -23.05
CA VAL A 215 4.64 -2.94 -22.63
C VAL A 215 5.74 -3.99 -22.50
N GLY A 216 5.53 -5.20 -23.03
CA GLY A 216 6.52 -6.28 -23.07
C GLY A 216 6.46 -7.24 -21.88
N GLY A 217 5.33 -7.33 -21.19
CA GLY A 217 5.10 -8.34 -20.15
C GLY A 217 4.48 -9.62 -20.73
N SER A 218 5.04 -10.78 -20.44
CA SER A 218 4.45 -12.08 -20.75
C SER A 218 3.71 -12.62 -19.51
N ILE A 219 2.38 -12.69 -19.58
CA ILE A 219 1.58 -13.17 -18.46
C ILE A 219 1.78 -14.68 -18.27
N ARG A 220 2.17 -15.06 -17.06
CA ARG A 220 2.41 -16.45 -16.67
C ARG A 220 1.28 -17.02 -15.80
N ARG A 221 0.70 -16.17 -14.98
CA ARG A 221 -0.35 -16.58 -14.04
C ARG A 221 -1.34 -15.44 -13.82
N LEU A 222 -2.61 -15.78 -13.75
CA LEU A 222 -3.69 -14.87 -13.45
C LEU A 222 -4.65 -15.55 -12.46
N ASP A 223 -4.94 -14.86 -11.36
CA ASP A 223 -5.96 -15.27 -10.39
C ASP A 223 -6.96 -14.12 -10.22
N VAL A 224 -8.25 -14.43 -10.40
CA VAL A 224 -9.34 -13.45 -10.26
C VAL A 224 -10.34 -13.97 -9.23
N PHE A 225 -10.63 -13.17 -8.24
CA PHE A 225 -11.51 -13.56 -7.16
C PHE A 225 -12.32 -12.37 -6.63
N THR A 226 -13.34 -12.66 -5.86
CA THR A 226 -14.18 -11.66 -5.21
C THR A 226 -13.88 -11.62 -3.71
N VAL A 227 -13.93 -10.41 -3.15
CA VAL A 227 -13.80 -10.15 -1.73
C VAL A 227 -15.04 -9.40 -1.26
N GLU A 228 -15.63 -9.89 -0.20
CA GLU A 228 -16.70 -9.18 0.50
C GLU A 228 -16.12 -8.27 1.55
N ARG A 229 -16.64 -7.07 1.61
CA ARG A 229 -16.15 -6.03 2.53
C ARG A 229 -17.31 -5.29 3.19
N PRO A 230 -17.18 -4.95 4.47
CA PRO A 230 -18.13 -4.03 5.10
C PRO A 230 -18.01 -2.65 4.46
N VAL A 231 -19.15 -2.00 4.26
CA VAL A 231 -19.24 -0.70 3.57
C VAL A 231 -18.65 0.42 4.43
N GLU A 232 -18.93 0.44 5.73
CA GLU A 232 -18.55 1.56 6.60
C GLU A 232 -17.03 1.84 6.65
N PRO A 233 -16.14 0.83 6.84
CA PRO A 233 -14.70 1.07 6.78
C PRO A 233 -14.22 1.57 5.41
N TRP A 234 -14.92 1.21 4.34
CA TRP A 234 -14.60 1.70 2.99
C TRP A 234 -15.08 3.13 2.78
N LEU A 235 -16.24 3.50 3.31
CA LEU A 235 -16.78 4.87 3.28
C LEU A 235 -15.96 5.86 4.10
N ALA A 236 -15.23 5.41 5.12
CA ALA A 236 -14.30 6.28 5.88
C ALA A 236 -13.27 7.01 4.99
N GLY A 237 -13.08 6.57 3.76
CA GLY A 237 -12.26 7.24 2.75
C GLY A 237 -13.04 8.05 1.73
N ALA A 238 -14.32 8.30 1.94
CA ALA A 238 -15.09 9.18 1.10
C ALA A 238 -14.62 10.63 1.24
N ARG A 239 -14.82 11.42 0.20
CA ARG A 239 -14.39 12.83 0.15
C ARG A 239 -15.03 13.66 1.26
N ASP A 240 -16.29 13.42 1.54
CA ASP A 240 -17.10 14.10 2.56
C ASP A 240 -18.23 13.18 3.03
N ASP A 241 -18.87 13.55 4.14
CA ASP A 241 -19.98 12.78 4.72
C ASP A 241 -21.17 12.68 3.78
N GLY A 242 -21.46 13.74 3.02
CA GLY A 242 -22.56 13.73 2.05
C GLY A 242 -22.31 12.75 0.90
N ALA A 243 -21.06 12.52 0.48
CA ALA A 243 -20.72 11.48 -0.49
C ALA A 243 -20.93 10.09 0.12
N ALA A 244 -20.50 9.88 1.36
CA ALA A 244 -20.70 8.63 2.09
C ALA A 244 -22.21 8.29 2.21
N ASP A 245 -23.04 9.29 2.57
CA ASP A 245 -24.48 9.10 2.70
C ASP A 245 -25.17 8.76 1.37
N ARG A 246 -24.78 9.44 0.28
CA ARG A 246 -25.31 9.12 -1.06
C ARG A 246 -24.92 7.70 -1.52
N ILE A 247 -23.71 7.26 -1.22
CA ILE A 247 -23.25 5.91 -1.54
C ILE A 247 -24.04 4.89 -0.72
N ARG A 248 -24.16 5.12 0.59
CA ARG A 248 -24.92 4.25 1.48
C ARG A 248 -26.38 4.10 1.03
N ALA A 249 -27.03 5.23 0.72
CA ALA A 249 -28.38 5.23 0.22
C ALA A 249 -28.54 4.45 -1.09
N ALA A 250 -27.62 4.64 -2.06
CA ALA A 250 -27.66 3.91 -3.32
C ALA A 250 -27.47 2.40 -3.14
N LEU A 251 -26.59 1.98 -2.20
CA LEU A 251 -26.38 0.57 -1.91
C LEU A 251 -27.56 -0.07 -1.20
N LEU A 252 -28.20 0.64 -0.27
CA LEU A 252 -29.43 0.19 0.40
C LEU A 252 -30.59 0.09 -0.59
N ASP A 253 -30.74 1.07 -1.48
CA ASP A 253 -31.75 1.05 -2.54
C ASP A 253 -31.61 -0.20 -3.44
N GLU A 254 -30.37 -0.57 -3.81
CA GLU A 254 -30.14 -1.82 -4.56
C GLU A 254 -30.50 -3.07 -3.73
N VAL A 255 -30.26 -3.08 -2.40
CA VAL A 255 -30.68 -4.19 -1.52
C VAL A 255 -32.20 -4.34 -1.53
N ASP A 256 -32.93 -3.23 -1.57
CA ASP A 256 -34.40 -3.18 -1.59
C ASP A 256 -35.00 -3.39 -3.00
N GLY A 257 -34.17 -3.72 -4.00
CA GLY A 257 -34.61 -4.01 -5.37
C GLY A 257 -34.55 -2.83 -6.33
N GLY A 258 -33.95 -1.73 -5.94
CA GLY A 258 -33.70 -0.56 -6.77
C GLY A 258 -32.58 -0.73 -7.81
N PRO A 259 -32.09 0.37 -8.40
CA PRO A 259 -31.08 0.36 -9.45
C PRO A 259 -29.78 -0.31 -9.02
N ARG A 260 -29.20 -1.09 -9.92
CA ARG A 260 -27.92 -1.78 -9.67
C ARG A 260 -26.79 -0.77 -9.59
N THR A 261 -25.96 -0.89 -8.55
CA THR A 261 -24.71 -0.12 -8.37
C THR A 261 -23.47 -0.87 -8.89
N GLY A 262 -23.62 -2.14 -9.27
CA GLY A 262 -22.50 -3.01 -9.62
C GLY A 262 -21.66 -3.48 -8.42
N ALA A 263 -22.02 -3.05 -7.21
CA ALA A 263 -21.34 -3.42 -5.97
C ALA A 263 -21.90 -4.72 -5.35
N LYS A 264 -23.08 -5.19 -5.80
CA LYS A 264 -23.77 -6.36 -5.25
C LYS A 264 -23.89 -6.28 -3.72
N PRO A 265 -24.51 -5.21 -3.20
CA PRO A 265 -24.62 -5.02 -1.77
C PRO A 265 -25.56 -6.03 -1.13
N ARG A 266 -25.32 -6.29 0.17
CA ARG A 266 -26.17 -7.12 1.01
C ARG A 266 -26.04 -6.76 2.47
N VAL A 267 -27.04 -7.03 3.27
CA VAL A 267 -27.00 -6.88 4.71
C VAL A 267 -26.66 -8.19 5.35
N ILE A 268 -25.59 -8.24 6.13
CA ILE A 268 -25.11 -9.42 6.87
C ILE A 268 -24.97 -9.04 8.34
N GLY A 269 -25.74 -9.68 9.23
CA GLY A 269 -25.70 -9.38 10.65
C GLY A 269 -26.05 -7.91 11.02
N GLY A 270 -26.87 -7.26 10.20
CA GLY A 270 -27.24 -5.84 10.38
C GLY A 270 -26.24 -4.83 9.79
N GLU A 271 -25.15 -5.30 9.24
CA GLU A 271 -24.14 -4.46 8.56
C GLU A 271 -24.28 -4.53 7.04
N LEU A 272 -24.05 -3.41 6.37
CA LEU A 272 -24.04 -3.34 4.91
C LEU A 272 -22.68 -3.78 4.36
N TRP A 273 -22.71 -4.77 3.47
CA TRP A 273 -21.54 -5.34 2.81
C TRP A 273 -21.64 -5.18 1.31
N PHE A 274 -20.50 -5.18 0.63
CA PHE A 274 -20.42 -5.14 -0.82
C PHE A 274 -19.29 -6.01 -1.34
N THR A 275 -19.32 -6.31 -2.64
CA THR A 275 -18.34 -7.19 -3.30
C THR A 275 -17.39 -6.38 -4.15
N GLN A 276 -16.09 -6.67 -4.03
CA GLN A 276 -15.04 -6.19 -4.93
C GLN A 276 -14.43 -7.36 -5.69
N SER A 277 -14.12 -7.18 -6.96
CA SER A 277 -13.33 -8.14 -7.73
C SER A 277 -11.86 -7.71 -7.73
N TRP A 278 -10.99 -8.66 -7.49
CA TRP A 278 -9.55 -8.48 -7.40
C TRP A 278 -8.86 -9.40 -8.41
N ALA A 279 -7.75 -8.93 -8.97
CA ALA A 279 -6.88 -9.74 -9.81
C ALA A 279 -5.45 -9.72 -9.26
N HIS A 280 -4.82 -10.89 -9.25
CA HIS A 280 -3.40 -11.06 -9.13
C HIS A 280 -2.87 -11.51 -10.48
N VAL A 281 -1.91 -10.79 -11.04
CA VAL A 281 -1.28 -11.09 -12.33
C VAL A 281 0.21 -11.19 -12.13
N ALA A 282 0.78 -12.35 -12.50
CA ALA A 282 2.23 -12.52 -12.57
C ALA A 282 2.67 -12.49 -14.04
N ALA A 283 3.62 -11.63 -14.34
CA ALA A 283 4.20 -11.48 -15.67
C ALA A 283 5.73 -11.54 -15.59
N GLU A 284 6.36 -11.96 -16.68
CA GLU A 284 7.80 -11.93 -16.88
C GLU A 284 8.14 -10.91 -17.97
N PRO A 285 9.28 -10.18 -17.85
CA PRO A 285 9.77 -9.39 -18.96
C PRO A 285 10.04 -10.28 -20.17
N ILE A 286 9.58 -9.85 -21.34
CA ILE A 286 9.97 -10.48 -22.61
C ILE A 286 11.39 -9.98 -22.93
N PRO A 287 12.35 -10.89 -23.24
CA PRO A 287 13.73 -10.53 -23.58
C PRO A 287 13.86 -9.55 -24.73
#